data_15a4ededeb238516f107c28d254bf751
#
_entry.id   15a4ededeb238516f107c28d254bf751
#
_cell.length_a   1.000
_cell.length_b   1.000
_cell.length_c   1.000
_cell.angle_alpha   90.00
_cell.angle_beta   90.00
_cell.angle_gamma   90.00
#
_symmetry.space_group_name_H-M   'P 1'
#
loop_
_entity.id
_entity.type
_entity.pdbx_description
1 polymer ?
#
loop_
_entity_poly.entity_id
_entity_poly.type
_entity_poly.pdbx_seq_one_letter_code
_entity_poly.pdbx_strand_id
1 'polypeptide(L)'
;RQMCIRDRVYKDGEYHLFYQHNPYGSKWGNMHWGHAISKDLINWEHRPDAITPDALGTIFSGSAVVDTDNTAGFGAGAIVAIYTQNSDRQVQSIAYSTDNGRSFTKYENNPVLTSDARDFRDPKVFWHKETQRWIMLLAVGQEMQIFSSSNLKDWAFESSFGEGQGAHGGVWECPDLFELPVDGTNEKKWVLLCNLNPGGPFGGSATQYFVGTFNGKEFVNESPSKTKWMD
;
A
#
# COMPACT_ATOMS: atom_id res chain seq x y z
N ARG A 1 12.91 0.64 -15.53
CA ARG A 1 11.94 1.43 -14.75
C ARG A 1 11.23 0.50 -13.79
N GLN A 2 11.51 0.62 -12.51
CA GLN A 2 10.67 0.00 -11.50
C GLN A 2 9.38 0.81 -11.43
N MET A 3 8.31 0.28 -11.99
CA MET A 3 6.97 0.71 -11.64
C MET A 3 6.56 -0.09 -10.40
N CYS A 4 6.33 0.58 -9.29
CA CYS A 4 5.60 -0.02 -8.19
C CYS A 4 4.16 -0.25 -8.67
N ILE A 5 3.90 -1.44 -9.21
CA ILE A 5 2.56 -1.88 -9.64
C ILE A 5 1.90 -2.49 -8.41
N ARG A 6 1.33 -1.67 -7.52
CA ARG A 6 0.72 -2.17 -6.28
C ARG A 6 -0.71 -1.72 -6.11
N ASP A 7 -1.06 -0.69 -6.82
CA ASP A 7 -2.29 0.03 -6.62
C ASP A 7 -3.31 -0.48 -7.62
N ARG A 8 -3.77 -1.73 -7.39
CA ARG A 8 -4.81 -2.35 -8.21
C ARG A 8 -6.06 -2.58 -7.39
N VAL A 9 -7.20 -2.23 -7.96
CA VAL A 9 -8.51 -2.53 -7.39
C VAL A 9 -9.45 -3.01 -8.48
N TYR A 10 -10.29 -3.99 -8.14
CA TYR A 10 -11.34 -4.48 -9.03
C TYR A 10 -12.68 -3.98 -8.54
N LYS A 11 -13.45 -3.38 -9.45
CA LYS A 11 -14.80 -2.90 -9.15
C LYS A 11 -15.67 -2.94 -10.42
N ASP A 12 -16.88 -3.43 -10.29
CA ASP A 12 -17.93 -3.41 -11.31
C ASP A 12 -17.47 -3.89 -12.70
N GLY A 13 -16.66 -4.97 -12.73
CA GLY A 13 -16.16 -5.57 -13.97
C GLY A 13 -14.90 -4.90 -14.55
N GLU A 14 -14.32 -3.93 -13.88
CA GLU A 14 -13.11 -3.24 -14.30
C GLU A 14 -11.98 -3.40 -13.29
N TYR A 15 -10.77 -3.66 -13.79
CA TYR A 15 -9.53 -3.56 -13.04
C TYR A 15 -8.98 -2.16 -13.19
N HIS A 16 -8.72 -1.47 -12.10
CA HIS A 16 -8.06 -0.18 -12.06
C HIS A 16 -6.61 -0.38 -11.67
N LEU A 17 -5.70 0.17 -12.45
CA LEU A 17 -4.26 0.18 -12.20
C LEU A 17 -3.81 1.62 -12.01
N PHE A 18 -3.23 1.91 -10.87
CA PHE A 18 -2.56 3.18 -10.60
C PHE A 18 -1.06 2.97 -10.61
N TYR A 19 -0.32 3.95 -11.10
CA TYR A 19 1.13 3.86 -11.26
C TYR A 19 1.80 5.22 -11.09
N GLN A 20 3.05 5.19 -10.67
CA GLN A 20 3.89 6.39 -10.58
C GLN A 20 4.09 6.99 -11.97
N HIS A 21 3.70 8.25 -12.15
CA HIS A 21 3.75 8.93 -13.42
C HIS A 21 4.35 10.33 -13.28
N ASN A 22 5.39 10.62 -14.08
CA ASN A 22 5.86 11.98 -14.29
C ASN A 22 5.33 12.46 -15.65
N PRO A 23 4.30 13.30 -15.71
CA PRO A 23 3.71 13.76 -16.97
C PRO A 23 4.63 14.70 -17.76
N TYR A 24 5.69 15.21 -17.13
CA TYR A 24 6.59 16.19 -17.75
C TYR A 24 7.88 15.59 -18.30
N GLY A 25 8.12 14.29 -18.12
CA GLY A 25 9.32 13.66 -18.64
C GLY A 25 9.58 12.24 -18.15
N SER A 26 10.76 11.71 -18.52
CA SER A 26 11.14 10.33 -18.23
C SER A 26 12.02 10.16 -17.00
N LYS A 27 12.39 11.25 -16.33
CA LYS A 27 13.18 11.21 -15.10
C LYS A 27 12.27 11.10 -13.89
N TRP A 28 12.79 10.54 -12.81
CA TRP A 28 12.11 10.55 -11.51
C TRP A 28 11.92 11.99 -11.03
N GLY A 29 10.73 12.31 -10.57
CA GLY A 29 10.33 13.63 -10.06
C GLY A 29 8.91 13.98 -10.47
N ASN A 30 8.31 14.98 -9.87
CA ASN A 30 6.94 15.46 -10.15
C ASN A 30 5.92 14.31 -10.21
N MET A 31 6.00 13.39 -9.25
CA MET A 31 5.20 12.16 -9.30
C MET A 31 3.72 12.42 -9.10
N HIS A 32 2.94 11.93 -10.02
CA HIS A 32 1.48 11.80 -10.00
C HIS A 32 1.12 10.31 -9.90
N TRP A 33 -0.15 10.01 -9.66
CA TRP A 33 -0.70 8.70 -9.99
C TRP A 33 -1.35 8.74 -11.37
N GLY A 34 -0.70 8.12 -12.34
CA GLY A 34 -1.32 7.75 -13.61
C GLY A 34 -2.36 6.65 -13.39
N HIS A 35 -3.32 6.52 -14.31
CA HIS A 35 -4.41 5.58 -14.20
C HIS A 35 -4.65 4.85 -15.51
N ALA A 36 -4.91 3.55 -15.41
CA ALA A 36 -5.38 2.74 -16.52
C ALA A 36 -6.47 1.76 -16.06
N ILE A 37 -7.37 1.42 -16.94
CA ILE A 37 -8.43 0.46 -16.68
C ILE A 37 -8.35 -0.72 -17.66
N SER A 38 -8.79 -1.90 -17.21
CA SER A 38 -8.86 -3.11 -18.03
C SER A 38 -10.04 -3.98 -17.60
N LYS A 39 -10.58 -4.76 -18.54
CA LYS A 39 -11.58 -5.79 -18.25
C LYS A 39 -10.99 -7.19 -18.20
N ASP A 40 -9.77 -7.37 -18.69
CA ASP A 40 -9.13 -8.68 -18.91
C ASP A 40 -7.68 -8.77 -18.40
N LEU A 41 -7.13 -7.69 -17.81
CA LEU A 41 -5.74 -7.55 -17.36
C LEU A 41 -4.69 -7.58 -18.48
N ILE A 42 -5.11 -7.67 -19.74
CA ILE A 42 -4.23 -7.73 -20.92
C ILE A 42 -4.33 -6.41 -21.69
N ASN A 43 -5.55 -5.98 -21.98
CA ASN A 43 -5.81 -4.76 -22.72
C ASN A 43 -6.12 -3.61 -21.75
N TRP A 44 -5.27 -2.59 -21.75
CA TRP A 44 -5.37 -1.46 -20.84
C TRP A 44 -5.70 -0.17 -21.58
N GLU A 45 -6.69 0.54 -21.09
CA GLU A 45 -7.05 1.89 -21.52
C GLU A 45 -6.48 2.91 -20.55
N HIS A 46 -5.60 3.79 -21.03
CA HIS A 46 -5.09 4.89 -20.23
C HIS A 46 -6.16 5.95 -19.97
N ARG A 47 -6.19 6.43 -18.75
CA ARG A 47 -7.07 7.50 -18.28
C ARG A 47 -6.23 8.73 -17.89
N PRO A 48 -6.85 9.91 -17.70
CA PRO A 48 -6.16 11.03 -17.05
C PRO A 48 -5.57 10.65 -15.71
N ASP A 49 -4.55 11.37 -15.25
CA ASP A 49 -3.96 11.15 -13.94
C ASP A 49 -5.03 11.20 -12.86
N ALA A 50 -5.07 10.16 -12.02
CA ALA A 50 -6.06 10.04 -10.96
C ALA A 50 -5.77 11.03 -9.81
N ILE A 51 -4.50 11.20 -9.46
CA ILE A 51 -4.10 12.04 -8.33
C ILE A 51 -2.87 12.86 -8.73
N THR A 52 -2.98 14.18 -8.57
CA THR A 52 -1.92 15.13 -8.88
C THR A 52 -1.31 15.73 -7.61
N PRO A 53 -0.06 16.22 -7.62
CA PRO A 53 0.55 16.94 -6.50
C PRO A 53 -0.27 18.14 -6.03
N ASP A 54 -0.04 18.54 -4.76
CA ASP A 54 -0.55 19.77 -4.16
C ASP A 54 0.47 20.31 -3.13
N ALA A 55 0.03 21.18 -2.22
CA ALA A 55 0.87 21.77 -1.19
C ALA A 55 1.49 20.73 -0.22
N LEU A 56 0.91 19.54 -0.08
CA LEU A 56 1.46 18.46 0.73
C LEU A 56 2.57 17.66 0.01
N GLY A 57 2.79 17.90 -1.27
CA GLY A 57 3.90 17.33 -2.03
C GLY A 57 3.51 16.45 -3.21
N THR A 58 4.52 15.75 -3.75
CA THR A 58 4.37 14.79 -4.85
C THR A 58 3.75 13.49 -4.38
N ILE A 59 3.13 12.76 -5.30
CA ILE A 59 2.36 11.55 -4.98
C ILE A 59 3.27 10.32 -5.10
N PHE A 60 3.56 9.68 -3.96
CA PHE A 60 4.29 8.43 -3.89
C PHE A 60 3.34 7.23 -3.86
N SER A 61 3.91 6.03 -3.69
CA SER A 61 3.15 4.78 -3.69
C SER A 61 2.09 4.69 -2.59
N GLY A 62 1.17 3.78 -2.76
CA GLY A 62 0.10 3.52 -1.83
C GLY A 62 -0.74 2.33 -2.25
N SER A 63 -2.02 2.34 -1.97
CA SER A 63 -2.99 1.31 -2.36
C SER A 63 -4.39 1.90 -2.56
N ALA A 64 -5.28 1.11 -3.16
CA ALA A 64 -6.68 1.48 -3.32
C ALA A 64 -7.59 0.34 -2.83
N VAL A 65 -8.70 0.71 -2.23
CA VAL A 65 -9.73 -0.22 -1.73
C VAL A 65 -11.12 0.20 -2.19
N VAL A 66 -12.07 -0.74 -2.21
CA VAL A 66 -13.49 -0.43 -2.38
C VAL A 66 -14.16 -0.42 -1.00
N ASP A 67 -14.66 0.73 -0.59
CA ASP A 67 -15.42 0.88 0.65
C ASP A 67 -16.89 0.52 0.43
N THR A 68 -17.16 -0.78 0.40
CA THR A 68 -18.49 -1.32 0.10
C THR A 68 -19.55 -0.84 1.09
N ASP A 69 -19.18 -0.77 2.36
CA ASP A 69 -20.09 -0.48 3.47
C ASP A 69 -20.15 1.01 3.84
N ASN A 70 -19.51 1.86 3.03
CA ASN A 70 -19.46 3.32 3.26
C ASN A 70 -18.90 3.69 4.64
N THR A 71 -17.89 2.99 5.09
CA THR A 71 -17.26 3.24 6.40
C THR A 71 -16.60 4.62 6.47
N ALA A 72 -16.06 5.09 5.34
CA ALA A 72 -15.45 6.42 5.22
C ALA A 72 -16.48 7.56 5.02
N GLY A 73 -17.74 7.23 4.73
CA GLY A 73 -18.78 8.24 4.51
C GLY A 73 -18.67 8.98 3.18
N PHE A 74 -17.94 8.43 2.18
CA PHE A 74 -17.83 9.04 0.85
C PHE A 74 -18.88 8.54 -0.14
N GLY A 75 -19.62 7.51 0.23
CA GLY A 75 -20.62 6.81 -0.58
C GLY A 75 -20.34 5.31 -0.64
N ALA A 76 -21.39 4.49 -0.62
CA ALA A 76 -21.26 3.04 -0.67
C ALA A 76 -20.58 2.61 -1.98
N GLY A 77 -19.55 1.77 -1.87
CA GLY A 77 -18.76 1.31 -3.00
C GLY A 77 -17.80 2.35 -3.56
N ALA A 78 -17.51 3.44 -2.84
CA ALA A 78 -16.48 4.38 -3.27
C ALA A 78 -15.10 3.68 -3.38
N ILE A 79 -14.35 3.99 -4.42
CA ILE A 79 -12.94 3.62 -4.48
C ILE A 79 -12.18 4.65 -3.64
N VAL A 80 -11.47 4.20 -2.62
CA VAL A 80 -10.62 5.04 -1.77
C VAL A 80 -9.18 4.71 -2.04
N ALA A 81 -8.42 5.68 -2.52
CA ALA A 81 -6.98 5.62 -2.70
C ALA A 81 -6.30 6.15 -1.43
N ILE A 82 -5.35 5.41 -0.91
CA ILE A 82 -4.50 5.78 0.22
C ILE A 82 -3.07 5.84 -0.29
N TYR A 83 -2.40 6.96 -0.14
CA TYR A 83 -1.09 7.20 -0.75
C TYR A 83 -0.20 8.08 0.11
N THR A 84 1.10 7.99 -0.12
CA THR A 84 2.07 8.87 0.50
C THR A 84 2.20 10.16 -0.30
N GLN A 85 2.18 11.31 0.36
CA GLN A 85 2.66 12.59 -0.18
C GLN A 85 4.03 12.91 0.38
N ASN A 86 4.92 13.36 -0.50
CA ASN A 86 6.31 13.63 -0.16
C ASN A 86 6.68 15.10 -0.45
N SER A 87 7.02 15.82 0.60
CA SER A 87 7.62 17.17 0.57
C SER A 87 8.80 17.21 1.56
N ASP A 88 8.76 18.08 2.56
CA ASP A 88 9.75 18.12 3.65
C ASP A 88 9.67 16.86 4.53
N ARG A 89 8.50 16.25 4.60
CA ARG A 89 8.25 14.97 5.26
C ARG A 89 7.26 14.13 4.48
N GLN A 90 7.18 12.86 4.81
CA GLN A 90 6.23 11.92 4.22
C GLN A 90 4.99 11.80 5.11
N VAL A 91 3.81 11.94 4.50
CA VAL A 91 2.52 11.87 5.18
C VAL A 91 1.58 10.99 4.36
N GLN A 92 0.58 10.39 5.03
CA GLN A 92 -0.42 9.57 4.33
C GLN A 92 -1.69 10.40 4.10
N SER A 93 -2.15 10.36 2.86
CA SER A 93 -3.34 11.08 2.40
C SER A 93 -4.30 10.13 1.70
N ILE A 94 -5.56 10.56 1.55
CA ILE A 94 -6.58 9.80 0.83
C ILE A 94 -7.26 10.66 -0.23
N ALA A 95 -7.69 9.97 -1.28
CA ALA A 95 -8.62 10.51 -2.26
C ALA A 95 -9.69 9.46 -2.57
N TYR A 96 -10.86 9.87 -3.00
CA TYR A 96 -11.97 8.96 -3.26
C TYR A 96 -12.64 9.23 -4.59
N SER A 97 -13.24 8.19 -5.14
CA SER A 97 -14.05 8.23 -6.37
C SER A 97 -15.40 7.58 -6.12
N THR A 98 -16.47 8.25 -6.52
CA THR A 98 -17.86 7.76 -6.49
C THR A 98 -18.41 7.45 -7.88
N ASP A 99 -17.60 7.63 -8.92
CA ASP A 99 -17.94 7.48 -10.32
C ASP A 99 -17.19 6.32 -11.01
N ASN A 100 -16.90 5.26 -10.25
CA ASN A 100 -16.14 4.09 -10.69
C ASN A 100 -14.75 4.46 -11.22
N GLY A 101 -14.02 5.29 -10.46
CA GLY A 101 -12.64 5.67 -10.77
C GLY A 101 -12.48 6.63 -11.96
N ARG A 102 -13.55 7.27 -12.44
CA ARG A 102 -13.43 8.23 -13.55
C ARG A 102 -12.83 9.56 -13.11
N SER A 103 -13.10 9.95 -11.85
CA SER A 103 -12.47 11.09 -11.20
C SER A 103 -12.19 10.79 -9.72
N PHE A 104 -11.21 11.50 -9.15
CA PHE A 104 -10.84 11.38 -7.74
C PHE A 104 -10.88 12.77 -7.07
N THR A 105 -11.50 12.80 -5.90
CA THR A 105 -11.54 13.99 -5.04
C THR A 105 -10.63 13.74 -3.83
N LYS A 106 -9.68 14.63 -3.59
CA LYS A 106 -8.85 14.57 -2.37
C LYS A 106 -9.69 14.89 -1.15
N TYR A 107 -9.44 14.16 -0.06
CA TYR A 107 -10.10 14.43 1.21
C TYR A 107 -9.65 15.79 1.77
N GLU A 108 -10.59 16.62 2.17
CA GLU A 108 -10.34 18.01 2.58
C GLU A 108 -9.47 18.12 3.85
N ASN A 109 -9.55 17.11 4.73
CA ASN A 109 -8.78 17.07 5.97
C ASN A 109 -7.50 16.20 5.85
N ASN A 110 -6.93 16.06 4.65
CA ASN A 110 -5.61 15.46 4.50
C ASN A 110 -4.52 16.29 5.19
N PRO A 111 -3.46 15.69 5.74
CA PRO A 111 -3.19 14.25 5.77
C PRO A 111 -3.96 13.51 6.85
N VAL A 112 -4.27 12.22 6.63
CA VAL A 112 -4.95 11.34 7.59
C VAL A 112 -4.01 10.67 8.58
N LEU A 113 -2.71 10.62 8.28
CA LEU A 113 -1.69 10.09 9.18
C LEU A 113 -0.35 10.78 8.92
N THR A 114 0.31 11.19 10.01
CA THR A 114 1.61 11.86 10.00
C THR A 114 2.58 11.20 10.96
N SER A 115 3.88 11.35 10.68
CA SER A 115 4.97 10.93 11.58
C SER A 115 6.16 11.84 11.37
N ASP A 116 7.01 11.94 12.39
CA ASP A 116 8.33 12.57 12.28
C ASP A 116 9.41 11.58 11.81
N ALA A 117 9.04 10.30 11.62
CA ALA A 117 9.95 9.28 11.10
C ALA A 117 10.34 9.62 9.65
N ARG A 118 11.62 9.46 9.36
CA ARG A 118 12.13 9.44 7.99
C ARG A 118 11.66 8.16 7.29
N ASP A 119 11.42 8.20 5.99
CA ASP A 119 10.99 7.01 5.20
C ASP A 119 9.66 6.40 5.72
N PHE A 120 8.65 7.23 5.93
CA PHE A 120 7.30 6.86 6.38
C PHE A 120 6.35 6.79 5.18
N ARG A 121 6.30 5.64 4.46
CA ARG A 121 5.66 5.57 3.14
C ARG A 121 5.06 4.23 2.76
N ASP A 122 4.46 4.19 1.58
CA ASP A 122 3.95 3.01 0.87
C ASP A 122 2.81 2.28 1.63
N PRO A 123 1.70 2.97 1.95
CA PRO A 123 0.60 2.36 2.69
C PRO A 123 -0.06 1.24 1.88
N LYS A 124 -0.11 0.04 2.45
CA LYS A 124 -0.94 -1.07 1.99
C LYS A 124 -2.15 -1.19 2.89
N VAL A 125 -3.34 -1.02 2.34
CA VAL A 125 -4.60 -1.07 3.09
C VAL A 125 -5.47 -2.22 2.61
N PHE A 126 -6.12 -2.92 3.56
CA PHE A 126 -7.12 -3.95 3.29
C PHE A 126 -8.13 -4.07 4.43
N TRP A 127 -9.28 -4.66 4.14
CA TRP A 127 -10.30 -4.97 5.16
C TRP A 127 -10.01 -6.30 5.85
N HIS A 128 -9.85 -6.28 7.17
CA HIS A 128 -9.68 -7.48 7.99
C HIS A 128 -11.03 -7.92 8.55
N LYS A 129 -11.53 -9.04 8.03
CA LYS A 129 -12.91 -9.51 8.28
C LYS A 129 -13.16 -9.87 9.74
N GLU A 130 -12.20 -10.50 10.40
CA GLU A 130 -12.34 -11.00 11.78
C GLU A 130 -12.46 -9.85 12.78
N THR A 131 -11.73 -8.76 12.60
CA THR A 131 -11.77 -7.59 13.48
C THR A 131 -12.73 -6.51 13.01
N GLN A 132 -13.29 -6.64 11.80
CA GLN A 132 -14.15 -5.61 11.17
C GLN A 132 -13.44 -4.24 11.15
N ARG A 133 -12.19 -4.24 10.69
CA ARG A 133 -11.33 -3.05 10.63
C ARG A 133 -10.58 -2.99 9.31
N TRP A 134 -10.31 -1.79 8.89
CA TRP A 134 -9.27 -1.51 7.91
C TRP A 134 -7.91 -1.63 8.57
N ILE A 135 -7.00 -2.33 7.92
CA ILE A 135 -5.61 -2.46 8.36
C ILE A 135 -4.73 -1.75 7.36
N MET A 136 -3.76 -0.98 7.86
CA MET A 136 -2.72 -0.36 7.04
C MET A 136 -1.35 -0.83 7.50
N LEU A 137 -0.55 -1.31 6.55
CA LEU A 137 0.88 -1.49 6.74
C LEU A 137 1.60 -0.30 6.12
N LEU A 138 2.58 0.23 6.84
CA LEU A 138 3.49 1.27 6.36
C LEU A 138 4.93 0.82 6.50
N ALA A 139 5.74 1.09 5.49
CA ALA A 139 7.19 0.98 5.59
C ALA A 139 7.74 2.20 6.33
N VAL A 140 8.54 1.96 7.38
CA VAL A 140 9.13 3.00 8.21
C VAL A 140 10.61 2.67 8.44
N GLY A 141 11.47 3.20 7.56
CA GLY A 141 12.90 2.90 7.62
C GLY A 141 13.21 1.43 7.39
N GLN A 142 13.43 0.65 8.45
CA GLN A 142 13.72 -0.80 8.39
C GLN A 142 12.73 -1.62 9.22
N GLU A 143 11.51 -1.13 9.36
CA GLU A 143 10.40 -1.85 9.99
C GLU A 143 9.10 -1.62 9.22
N MET A 144 8.10 -2.43 9.52
CA MET A 144 6.73 -2.25 9.10
C MET A 144 5.89 -1.85 10.30
N GLN A 145 5.17 -0.75 10.20
CA GLN A 145 4.19 -0.34 11.21
C GLN A 145 2.78 -0.74 10.77
N ILE A 146 2.01 -1.25 11.71
CA ILE A 146 0.65 -1.71 11.52
C ILE A 146 -0.29 -0.76 12.24
N PHE A 147 -1.29 -0.30 11.49
CA PHE A 147 -2.35 0.59 11.99
C PHE A 147 -3.72 -0.01 11.71
N SER A 148 -4.71 0.33 12.52
CA SER A 148 -6.11 -0.02 12.29
C SER A 148 -7.02 1.20 12.23
N SER A 149 -8.11 1.09 11.48
CA SER A 149 -9.12 2.14 11.35
C SER A 149 -10.52 1.55 11.19
N SER A 150 -11.53 2.25 11.68
CA SER A 150 -12.94 1.93 11.39
C SER A 150 -13.49 2.69 10.17
N ASN A 151 -12.78 3.72 9.67
CA ASN A 151 -13.33 4.68 8.72
C ASN A 151 -12.34 5.20 7.67
N LEU A 152 -11.14 4.59 7.54
CA LEU A 152 -10.08 5.00 6.61
C LEU A 152 -9.49 6.41 6.85
N LYS A 153 -9.97 7.13 7.83
CA LYS A 153 -9.57 8.52 8.14
C LYS A 153 -8.78 8.60 9.45
N ASP A 154 -9.25 7.92 10.47
CA ASP A 154 -8.66 7.93 11.80
C ASP A 154 -7.92 6.61 12.04
N TRP A 155 -6.60 6.67 12.19
CA TRP A 155 -5.73 5.50 12.28
C TRP A 155 -5.10 5.37 13.66
N ALA A 156 -5.24 4.21 14.27
CA ALA A 156 -4.59 3.85 15.53
C ALA A 156 -3.40 2.94 15.27
N PHE A 157 -2.25 3.26 15.86
CA PHE A 157 -1.08 2.39 15.84
C PHE A 157 -1.36 1.12 16.65
N GLU A 158 -1.02 -0.04 16.10
CA GLU A 158 -1.21 -1.34 16.74
C GLU A 158 0.12 -2.01 17.11
N SER A 159 1.06 -2.13 16.16
CA SER A 159 2.34 -2.78 16.37
C SER A 159 3.39 -2.41 15.32
N SER A 160 4.64 -2.78 15.58
CA SER A 160 5.75 -2.80 14.60
C SER A 160 6.24 -4.22 14.36
N PHE A 161 6.75 -4.46 13.15
CA PHE A 161 7.40 -5.70 12.76
C PHE A 161 8.74 -5.40 12.08
N GLY A 162 9.78 -6.13 12.41
CA GLY A 162 11.08 -6.02 11.73
C GLY A 162 12.28 -6.14 12.66
N GLU A 163 12.19 -5.70 13.91
CA GLU A 163 13.32 -5.79 14.86
C GLU A 163 13.81 -7.23 15.01
N GLY A 164 15.09 -7.44 14.70
CA GLY A 164 15.73 -8.76 14.78
C GLY A 164 15.24 -9.78 13.73
N GLN A 165 14.48 -9.36 12.72
CA GLN A 165 13.92 -10.26 11.72
C GLN A 165 14.16 -9.74 10.30
N GLY A 166 14.53 -10.67 9.40
CA GLY A 166 14.80 -10.34 8.02
C GLY A 166 16.15 -9.66 7.79
N ALA A 167 16.32 -9.11 6.61
CA ALA A 167 17.52 -8.39 6.20
C ALA A 167 17.35 -6.88 6.38
N HIS A 168 18.39 -6.22 6.89
CA HIS A 168 18.42 -4.80 7.22
C HIS A 168 19.52 -4.03 6.45
N GLY A 169 19.91 -4.53 5.27
CA GLY A 169 20.96 -3.90 4.45
C GLY A 169 20.54 -2.62 3.71
N GLY A 170 19.25 -2.27 3.74
CA GLY A 170 18.71 -1.10 3.05
C GLY A 170 17.37 -0.66 3.64
N VAL A 171 16.73 0.28 2.97
CA VAL A 171 15.40 0.79 3.35
C VAL A 171 14.34 -0.24 2.98
N TRP A 172 13.40 -0.46 3.88
CA TRP A 172 12.22 -1.27 3.62
C TRP A 172 11.17 -0.43 2.91
N GLU A 173 10.63 -1.01 1.85
CA GLU A 173 9.67 -0.34 0.98
C GLU A 173 8.53 -1.27 0.62
N CYS A 174 7.46 -0.69 0.19
CA CYS A 174 6.44 -1.41 -0.50
C CYS A 174 5.92 -2.67 0.25
N PRO A 175 5.36 -2.59 1.48
CA PRO A 175 4.80 -3.75 2.19
C PRO A 175 3.57 -4.32 1.49
N ASP A 176 3.35 -5.62 1.61
CA ASP A 176 2.07 -6.26 1.34
C ASP A 176 1.79 -7.32 2.41
N LEU A 177 0.52 -7.53 2.75
CA LEU A 177 0.09 -8.53 3.72
C LEU A 177 -1.21 -9.16 3.25
N PHE A 178 -1.20 -10.47 3.08
CA PHE A 178 -2.34 -11.23 2.59
C PHE A 178 -2.32 -12.67 3.07
N GLU A 179 -3.49 -13.31 3.06
CA GLU A 179 -3.68 -14.70 3.46
C GLU A 179 -3.63 -15.63 2.23
N LEU A 180 -2.89 -16.73 2.34
CA LEU A 180 -2.83 -17.77 1.31
C LEU A 180 -3.19 -19.14 1.89
N PRO A 181 -3.85 -20.02 1.11
CA PRO A 181 -4.01 -21.42 1.47
C PRO A 181 -2.65 -22.13 1.44
N VAL A 182 -2.49 -23.09 2.33
CA VAL A 182 -1.34 -24.01 2.33
C VAL A 182 -1.69 -25.25 1.52
N ASP A 183 -0.94 -25.52 0.46
CA ASP A 183 -1.20 -26.64 -0.44
C ASP A 183 -1.28 -27.98 0.32
N GLY A 184 -2.27 -28.79 -0.05
CA GLY A 184 -2.50 -30.10 0.54
C GLY A 184 -3.07 -30.08 1.96
N THR A 185 -3.48 -28.94 2.47
CA THR A 185 -4.10 -28.79 3.79
C THR A 185 -5.36 -27.91 3.72
N ASN A 186 -6.08 -27.80 4.85
CA ASN A 186 -7.16 -26.82 5.02
C ASN A 186 -6.68 -25.55 5.76
N GLU A 187 -5.39 -25.44 6.00
CA GLU A 187 -4.80 -24.31 6.69
C GLU A 187 -4.57 -23.13 5.76
N LYS A 188 -4.57 -21.95 6.34
CA LYS A 188 -4.16 -20.70 5.69
C LYS A 188 -3.10 -20.02 6.53
N LYS A 189 -2.22 -19.30 5.85
CA LYS A 189 -1.18 -18.51 6.51
C LYS A 189 -1.12 -17.11 5.93
N TRP A 190 -0.73 -16.20 6.77
CA TRP A 190 -0.46 -14.83 6.35
C TRP A 190 0.97 -14.72 5.81
N VAL A 191 1.10 -13.97 4.72
CA VAL A 191 2.39 -13.68 4.09
C VAL A 191 2.58 -12.17 4.09
N LEU A 192 3.66 -11.72 4.74
CA LEU A 192 4.11 -10.34 4.71
C LEU A 192 5.26 -10.22 3.70
N LEU A 193 5.12 -9.35 2.73
CA LEU A 193 6.16 -8.99 1.77
C LEU A 193 6.80 -7.66 2.14
N CYS A 194 8.09 -7.55 1.84
CA CYS A 194 8.85 -6.33 2.05
C CYS A 194 9.95 -6.21 0.99
N ASN A 195 9.94 -5.13 0.23
CA ASN A 195 11.05 -4.82 -0.65
C ASN A 195 12.18 -4.18 0.14
N LEU A 196 13.41 -4.48 -0.26
CA LEU A 196 14.63 -3.95 0.31
C LEU A 196 15.43 -3.22 -0.76
N ASN A 197 15.85 -1.97 -0.48
CA ASN A 197 16.56 -1.15 -1.46
C ASN A 197 17.68 -0.30 -0.81
N PRO A 198 18.99 -0.59 -1.07
CA PRO A 198 19.53 -1.85 -1.61
C PRO A 198 19.54 -2.97 -0.56
N GLY A 199 20.35 -4.00 -0.71
CA GLY A 199 20.60 -5.00 0.35
C GLY A 199 20.10 -6.40 0.03
N GLY A 200 19.68 -6.64 -1.22
CA GLY A 200 19.37 -7.98 -1.70
C GLY A 200 20.59 -8.90 -1.71
N PRO A 201 20.38 -10.24 -1.73
CA PRO A 201 21.44 -11.24 -1.60
C PRO A 201 22.47 -11.22 -2.74
N PHE A 202 22.10 -10.66 -3.91
CA PHE A 202 22.98 -10.54 -5.07
C PHE A 202 23.38 -9.08 -5.36
N GLY A 203 23.19 -8.18 -4.39
CA GLY A 203 23.30 -6.73 -4.57
C GLY A 203 22.03 -6.12 -5.18
N GLY A 204 21.87 -4.81 -5.06
CA GLY A 204 20.67 -4.11 -5.54
C GLY A 204 19.44 -4.36 -4.69
N SER A 205 18.26 -4.22 -5.30
CA SER A 205 16.97 -4.39 -4.62
C SER A 205 16.50 -5.85 -4.67
N ALA A 206 15.77 -6.28 -3.64
CA ALA A 206 15.15 -7.59 -3.59
C ALA A 206 13.86 -7.56 -2.76
N THR A 207 13.04 -8.59 -2.88
CA THR A 207 11.86 -8.78 -2.05
C THR A 207 12.11 -9.90 -1.05
N GLN A 208 12.03 -9.59 0.24
CA GLN A 208 11.97 -10.58 1.30
C GLN A 208 10.53 -10.85 1.70
N TYR A 209 10.25 -12.05 2.23
CA TYR A 209 8.94 -12.40 2.72
C TYR A 209 8.98 -13.19 4.02
N PHE A 210 7.91 -13.08 4.76
CA PHE A 210 7.70 -13.73 6.05
C PHE A 210 6.37 -14.47 6.01
N VAL A 211 6.36 -15.68 6.57
CA VAL A 211 5.15 -16.50 6.68
C VAL A 211 4.80 -16.63 8.15
N GLY A 212 3.52 -16.44 8.48
CA GLY A 212 3.12 -16.48 9.87
C GLY A 212 1.62 -16.35 10.09
N THR A 213 1.27 -15.76 11.22
CA THR A 213 -0.10 -15.47 11.61
C THR A 213 -0.31 -13.97 11.77
N PHE A 214 -1.53 -13.52 11.56
CA PHE A 214 -1.93 -12.14 11.76
C PHE A 214 -3.32 -12.10 12.42
N ASN A 215 -3.47 -11.33 13.48
CA ASN A 215 -4.68 -11.25 14.29
C ASN A 215 -5.46 -9.93 14.12
N GLY A 216 -5.09 -9.13 13.12
CA GLY A 216 -5.65 -7.79 12.90
C GLY A 216 -4.88 -6.67 13.61
N LYS A 217 -3.86 -6.99 14.40
CA LYS A 217 -3.03 -6.04 15.16
C LYS A 217 -1.55 -6.32 15.02
N GLU A 218 -1.16 -7.58 15.06
CA GLU A 218 0.23 -8.02 15.11
C GLU A 218 0.45 -9.16 14.11
N PHE A 219 1.56 -9.10 13.40
CA PHE A 219 2.07 -10.19 12.57
C PHE A 219 3.16 -10.95 13.33
N VAL A 220 3.01 -12.26 13.45
CA VAL A 220 3.97 -13.15 14.12
C VAL A 220 4.60 -14.07 13.06
N ASN A 221 5.91 -13.90 12.83
CA ASN A 221 6.69 -14.71 11.89
C ASN A 221 7.01 -16.09 12.47
N GLU A 222 6.71 -17.16 11.74
CA GLU A 222 6.99 -18.54 12.16
C GLU A 222 8.48 -18.92 12.09
N SER A 223 9.30 -18.17 11.38
CA SER A 223 10.70 -18.48 11.15
C SER A 223 11.60 -17.24 11.35
N PRO A 224 11.66 -16.66 12.55
CA PRO A 224 12.31 -15.36 12.78
C PRO A 224 13.81 -15.35 12.46
N SER A 225 14.49 -16.49 12.59
CA SER A 225 15.93 -16.61 12.32
C SER A 225 16.29 -16.84 10.85
N LYS A 226 15.29 -16.91 9.95
CA LYS A 226 15.51 -17.26 8.55
C LYS A 226 14.94 -16.19 7.61
N THR A 227 15.81 -15.49 6.90
CA THR A 227 15.39 -14.61 5.79
C THR A 227 15.00 -15.45 4.57
N LYS A 228 13.83 -15.19 4.03
CA LYS A 228 13.34 -15.79 2.80
C LYS A 228 13.26 -14.72 1.71
N TRP A 229 13.68 -15.06 0.51
CA TRP A 229 13.70 -14.16 -0.64
C TRP A 229 12.76 -14.66 -1.72
N MET A 230 12.15 -13.73 -2.44
CA MET A 230 11.48 -14.01 -3.71
C MET A 230 12.50 -13.88 -4.84
N ASP A 231 12.56 -14.90 -5.68
CA ASP A 231 13.39 -14.94 -6.91
C ASP A 231 12.70 -14.21 -8.06
#